data_7b653747fc019b12d69f8cda4a8a6d66
#
_entry.id   7b653747fc019b12d69f8cda4a8a6d66
#
_cell.length_a   1.000
_cell.length_b   1.000
_cell.length_c   1.000
_cell.angle_alpha   90.00
_cell.angle_beta   90.00
_cell.angle_gamma   90.00
#
_symmetry.space_group_name_H-M   'P 1'
#
loop_
_entity.id
_entity.type
_entity.pdbx_description
1 polymer ?
#
loop_
_entity_poly.entity_id
_entity_poly.type
_entity_poly.pdbx_seq_one_letter_code
_entity_poly.pdbx_strand_id
1 'polypeptide(L)'
;RQMCIRDRVDKAMADGMKGIAVTDHGDMFGIKEFFNYVNKKNSSTNSEIKDLKKRIAGLEKGTVECDNPETELVACKEKLETAKKKLFKPIFGCEMYVARRRLFNKEGKPDQSGYHLVVLAKNEKGYHNLIKLVSKAWTEGFYMRPRTDRVELEKYHEGLIVCTACIAGEVPRNIIAGKYEEAEEAIQWYKRVFGDDFYLELQRHKATVPRANHEAYKLQQIANEKLIEYSKKFNVKLVCTNDVHFVDEENAEAHDRLICLSTGKDLDDPNRMLYSKQEWMKTRAEMNEVFADVPEALSNTVDICDQVEFYSIDHAPIMPTFAIPEDFGTEEGYRKKYTEKDLFDEFTQDENGNVVMSEEAAKAKIEKLGGYDKLYRIKLEADYLKKLALEGAHKRYGEVLSEEVQERIKFELHIMKTMGFPGYFLIVQDFIRAAREELDVSVGPGRGSAAGSAVAYCLGITKIDPIAYDLLFERFLNPDRISLPDIDVDFDDDGRGRVLNWVTEKYGQEKVAHIITYGTMATKLAIKDVARVPVSYTHLRAHETL
;
A
#
# COMPACT_ATOMS: atom_id res chain seq x y z
N ARG A 1 -15.73 -2.42 -5.11
CA ARG A 1 -14.64 -1.52 -4.94
C ARG A 1 -14.86 -0.22 -5.65
N GLN A 2 -14.43 0.80 -4.98
CA GLN A 2 -14.69 2.20 -5.22
C GLN A 2 -14.46 2.58 -6.67
N MET A 3 -15.48 3.20 -7.24
CA MET A 3 -15.33 3.84 -8.53
C MET A 3 -14.30 4.94 -8.40
N CYS A 4 -13.25 4.77 -9.10
CA CYS A 4 -12.13 5.62 -9.42
C CYS A 4 -11.58 6.55 -8.32
N ILE A 5 -10.53 6.13 -7.63
CA ILE A 5 -9.74 6.97 -6.70
C ILE A 5 -9.32 8.29 -7.37
N ARG A 6 -8.98 8.25 -8.65
CA ARG A 6 -8.50 9.41 -9.42
C ARG A 6 -9.56 10.48 -9.58
N ASP A 7 -10.78 10.09 -9.93
CA ASP A 7 -11.89 11.03 -10.13
C ASP A 7 -12.28 11.70 -8.81
N ARG A 8 -12.20 10.99 -7.69
CA ARG A 8 -12.41 11.56 -6.35
C ARG A 8 -11.37 12.63 -6.03
N VAL A 9 -10.10 12.35 -6.27
CA VAL A 9 -9.02 13.32 -6.07
C VAL A 9 -9.21 14.54 -6.97
N ASP A 10 -9.51 14.32 -8.26
CA ASP A 10 -9.71 15.42 -9.22
C ASP A 10 -10.91 16.29 -8.85
N LYS A 11 -12.03 15.69 -8.45
CA LYS A 11 -13.21 16.42 -7.99
C LYS A 11 -12.94 17.21 -6.71
N ALA A 12 -12.26 16.62 -5.72
CA ALA A 12 -11.88 17.30 -4.49
C ALA A 12 -10.97 18.51 -4.75
N MET A 13 -9.97 18.35 -5.62
CA MET A 13 -9.09 19.44 -6.00
C MET A 13 -9.82 20.55 -6.76
N ALA A 14 -10.73 20.19 -7.68
CA ALA A 14 -11.53 21.14 -8.44
C ALA A 14 -12.48 21.96 -7.54
N ASP A 15 -13.00 21.36 -6.46
CA ASP A 15 -13.84 22.02 -5.45
C ASP A 15 -13.01 22.82 -4.41
N GLY A 16 -11.68 22.85 -4.56
CA GLY A 16 -10.78 23.59 -3.65
C GLY A 16 -10.66 22.98 -2.26
N MET A 17 -10.89 21.69 -2.10
CA MET A 17 -10.62 20.97 -0.86
C MET A 17 -9.11 20.89 -0.61
N LYS A 18 -8.67 20.95 0.65
CA LYS A 18 -7.25 20.83 1.02
C LYS A 18 -6.71 19.41 0.95
N GLY A 19 -7.57 18.43 1.06
CA GLY A 19 -7.26 17.01 1.07
C GLY A 19 -8.51 16.15 1.06
N ILE A 20 -8.32 14.84 0.96
CA ILE A 20 -9.39 13.84 1.03
C ILE A 20 -8.88 12.59 1.74
N ALA A 21 -9.76 11.92 2.47
CA ALA A 21 -9.48 10.63 3.08
C ALA A 21 -9.97 9.47 2.20
N VAL A 22 -9.24 8.36 2.21
CA VAL A 22 -9.68 7.07 1.70
C VAL A 22 -9.78 6.10 2.87
N THR A 23 -10.98 5.52 3.06
CA THR A 23 -11.35 4.70 4.21
C THR A 23 -12.09 3.45 3.75
N ASP A 24 -11.41 2.56 3.03
CA ASP A 24 -11.99 1.31 2.53
C ASP A 24 -12.45 0.41 3.70
N HIS A 25 -13.50 -0.39 3.48
CA HIS A 25 -14.05 -1.30 4.49
C HIS A 25 -13.08 -2.44 4.84
N GLY A 26 -12.46 -2.37 6.02
CA GLY A 26 -11.63 -3.42 6.59
C GLY A 26 -10.31 -3.66 5.86
N ASP A 27 -9.93 -2.81 4.93
CA ASP A 27 -8.66 -2.92 4.21
C ASP A 27 -8.01 -1.56 3.90
N MET A 28 -6.78 -1.60 3.38
CA MET A 28 -5.99 -0.43 2.98
C MET A 28 -5.42 -0.59 1.56
N PHE A 29 -6.03 -1.43 0.75
CA PHE A 29 -5.46 -1.83 -0.53
C PHE A 29 -5.42 -0.73 -1.58
N GLY A 30 -6.27 0.29 -1.48
CA GLY A 30 -6.29 1.46 -2.37
C GLY A 30 -5.24 2.52 -2.03
N ILE A 31 -4.61 2.46 -0.87
CA ILE A 31 -3.75 3.54 -0.32
C ILE A 31 -2.57 3.85 -1.24
N LYS A 32 -1.88 2.83 -1.79
CA LYS A 32 -0.71 3.06 -2.63
C LYS A 32 -1.05 3.73 -3.96
N GLU A 33 -2.13 3.34 -4.62
CA GLU A 33 -2.61 4.02 -5.83
C GLU A 33 -3.02 5.46 -5.52
N PHE A 34 -3.74 5.67 -4.43
CA PHE A 34 -4.15 6.98 -3.96
C PHE A 34 -2.96 7.91 -3.70
N PHE A 35 -1.97 7.44 -2.91
CA PHE A 35 -0.74 8.17 -2.63
C PHE A 35 0.01 8.56 -3.91
N ASN A 36 0.24 7.60 -4.81
CA ASN A 36 0.95 7.84 -6.05
C ASN A 36 0.22 8.88 -6.92
N TYR A 37 -1.11 8.80 -6.99
CA TYR A 37 -1.89 9.73 -7.78
C TYR A 37 -1.85 11.16 -7.23
N VAL A 38 -2.00 11.32 -5.91
CA VAL A 38 -1.89 12.63 -5.25
C VAL A 38 -0.47 13.20 -5.41
N ASN A 39 0.58 12.39 -5.25
CA ASN A 39 1.96 12.83 -5.47
C ASN A 39 2.19 13.31 -6.91
N LYS A 40 1.58 12.62 -7.89
CA LYS A 40 1.62 13.07 -9.30
C LYS A 40 0.95 14.44 -9.46
N LYS A 41 -0.20 14.67 -8.83
CA LYS A 41 -0.89 15.98 -8.86
C LYS A 41 -0.08 17.07 -8.18
N ASN A 42 0.60 16.76 -7.09
CA ASN A 42 1.45 17.66 -6.33
C ASN A 42 2.85 17.86 -6.95
N SER A 43 3.19 17.21 -8.06
CA SER A 43 4.59 17.10 -8.55
C SER A 43 5.27 18.44 -8.79
N SER A 44 4.58 19.43 -9.39
CA SER A 44 5.13 20.77 -9.61
C SER A 44 5.39 21.52 -8.31
N THR A 45 4.45 21.44 -7.37
CA THR A 45 4.59 22.06 -6.03
C THR A 45 5.68 21.36 -5.22
N ASN A 46 5.82 20.05 -5.31
CA ASN A 46 6.89 19.29 -4.68
C ASN A 46 8.27 19.67 -5.25
N SER A 47 8.37 19.93 -6.56
CA SER A 47 9.61 20.44 -7.18
C SER A 47 9.95 21.84 -6.64
N GLU A 48 8.97 22.76 -6.62
CA GLU A 48 9.14 24.10 -6.03
C GLU A 48 9.64 24.02 -4.59
N ILE A 49 9.04 23.16 -3.76
CA ILE A 49 9.45 22.95 -2.36
C ILE A 49 10.88 22.42 -2.26
N LYS A 50 11.25 21.47 -3.12
CA LYS A 50 12.61 20.89 -3.15
C LYS A 50 13.64 21.96 -3.50
N ASP A 51 13.37 22.79 -4.49
CA ASP A 51 14.26 23.86 -4.94
C ASP A 51 14.41 24.94 -3.86
N LEU A 52 13.29 25.34 -3.22
CA LEU A 52 13.32 26.26 -2.09
C LEU A 52 14.12 25.72 -0.91
N LYS A 53 13.94 24.45 -0.53
CA LYS A 53 14.74 23.82 0.53
C LYS A 53 16.23 23.78 0.19
N LYS A 54 16.59 23.47 -1.05
CA LYS A 54 17.98 23.48 -1.52
C LYS A 54 18.57 24.91 -1.46
N ARG A 55 17.80 25.92 -1.87
CA ARG A 55 18.21 27.32 -1.82
C ARG A 55 18.41 27.80 -0.37
N ILE A 56 17.47 27.48 0.53
CA ILE A 56 17.57 27.80 1.96
C ILE A 56 18.83 27.16 2.56
N ALA A 57 19.05 25.86 2.33
CA ALA A 57 20.23 25.18 2.84
C ALA A 57 21.55 25.74 2.29
N GLY A 58 21.57 26.20 1.04
CA GLY A 58 22.71 26.88 0.43
C GLY A 58 23.00 28.25 1.04
N LEU A 59 21.95 29.03 1.31
CA LEU A 59 22.06 30.34 1.99
C LEU A 59 22.55 30.19 3.44
N GLU A 60 21.99 29.22 4.19
CA GLU A 60 22.41 28.94 5.59
C GLU A 60 23.87 28.45 5.70
N LYS A 61 24.38 27.76 4.68
CA LYS A 61 25.78 27.30 4.60
C LYS A 61 26.73 28.30 3.93
N GLY A 62 26.24 29.41 3.41
CA GLY A 62 27.04 30.39 2.66
C GLY A 62 27.60 29.87 1.34
N THR A 63 27.02 28.82 0.76
CA THR A 63 27.46 28.21 -0.50
C THR A 63 26.80 28.79 -1.74
N VAL A 64 25.87 29.72 -1.54
CA VAL A 64 25.12 30.39 -2.62
C VAL A 64 25.42 31.89 -2.54
N GLU A 65 25.96 32.45 -3.63
CA GLU A 65 26.18 33.89 -3.75
C GLU A 65 24.84 34.65 -3.85
N CYS A 66 24.69 35.67 -3.00
CA CYS A 66 23.52 36.52 -2.94
C CYS A 66 23.89 37.90 -2.35
N ASP A 67 23.33 38.99 -2.88
CA ASP A 67 23.59 40.36 -2.42
C ASP A 67 23.11 40.63 -0.98
N ASN A 68 22.02 39.94 -0.57
CA ASN A 68 21.48 40.07 0.79
C ASN A 68 20.95 38.71 1.28
N PRO A 69 21.83 37.86 1.84
CA PRO A 69 21.47 36.49 2.24
C PRO A 69 20.36 36.39 3.29
N GLU A 70 20.33 37.32 4.25
CA GLU A 70 19.33 37.31 5.32
C GLU A 70 17.93 37.62 4.80
N THR A 71 17.80 38.63 3.95
CA THR A 71 16.50 38.98 3.34
C THR A 71 16.00 37.88 2.41
N GLU A 72 16.88 37.31 1.61
CA GLU A 72 16.52 36.19 0.70
C GLU A 72 16.14 34.95 1.48
N LEU A 73 16.82 34.65 2.57
CA LEU A 73 16.50 33.51 3.44
C LEU A 73 15.06 33.62 4.00
N VAL A 74 14.69 34.80 4.50
CA VAL A 74 13.32 35.06 5.00
C VAL A 74 12.30 34.87 3.86
N ALA A 75 12.53 35.50 2.71
CA ALA A 75 11.64 35.38 1.55
C ALA A 75 11.50 33.93 1.06
N CYS A 76 12.58 33.16 1.04
CA CYS A 76 12.54 31.72 0.67
C CYS A 76 11.75 30.90 1.71
N LYS A 77 11.88 31.16 3.00
CA LYS A 77 11.11 30.50 4.06
C LYS A 77 9.61 30.81 3.95
N GLU A 78 9.23 32.05 3.67
CA GLU A 78 7.83 32.44 3.45
C GLU A 78 7.23 31.76 2.19
N LYS A 79 7.98 31.74 1.09
CA LYS A 79 7.59 31.04 -0.14
C LYS A 79 7.43 29.53 0.12
N LEU A 80 8.33 28.93 0.90
CA LEU A 80 8.25 27.54 1.28
C LEU A 80 6.97 27.21 2.05
N GLU A 81 6.61 28.04 3.04
CA GLU A 81 5.36 27.84 3.79
C GLU A 81 4.13 28.04 2.90
N THR A 82 4.19 28.99 1.97
CA THR A 82 3.11 29.21 0.99
C THR A 82 2.97 28.03 0.04
N ALA A 83 4.08 27.46 -0.46
CA ALA A 83 4.08 26.29 -1.32
C ALA A 83 3.55 25.04 -0.57
N LYS A 84 3.95 24.82 0.68
CA LYS A 84 3.41 23.72 1.51
C LYS A 84 1.89 23.80 1.66
N LYS A 85 1.31 25.00 1.80
CA LYS A 85 -0.15 25.19 1.90
C LYS A 85 -0.92 24.88 0.62
N LYS A 86 -0.25 24.87 -0.55
CA LYS A 86 -0.84 24.50 -1.85
C LYS A 86 -0.92 23.00 -2.06
N LEU A 87 -0.19 22.19 -1.28
CA LEU A 87 -0.21 20.75 -1.43
C LEU A 87 -1.58 20.17 -1.09
N PHE A 88 -2.12 19.37 -1.98
CA PHE A 88 -3.30 18.55 -1.70
C PHE A 88 -2.90 17.37 -0.82
N LYS A 89 -3.62 17.15 0.29
CA LYS A 89 -3.24 16.19 1.33
C LYS A 89 -3.94 14.85 1.15
N PRO A 90 -3.19 13.74 0.93
CA PRO A 90 -3.75 12.41 1.01
C PRO A 90 -3.87 12.01 2.49
N ILE A 91 -5.05 11.61 2.92
CA ILE A 91 -5.31 11.12 4.28
C ILE A 91 -5.59 9.63 4.18
N PHE A 92 -4.75 8.82 4.84
CA PHE A 92 -4.86 7.37 4.80
C PHE A 92 -5.70 6.87 5.97
N GLY A 93 -6.67 6.03 5.67
CA GLY A 93 -7.57 5.49 6.68
C GLY A 93 -8.14 4.12 6.30
N CYS A 94 -8.98 3.64 7.17
CA CYS A 94 -9.76 2.41 7.01
C CYS A 94 -11.06 2.54 7.80
N GLU A 95 -12.18 2.13 7.24
CA GLU A 95 -13.39 1.88 8.00
C GLU A 95 -13.32 0.47 8.58
N MET A 96 -12.91 0.40 9.84
CA MET A 96 -12.64 -0.87 10.53
C MET A 96 -13.92 -1.48 11.10
N TYR A 97 -13.90 -2.81 11.26
CA TYR A 97 -14.90 -3.56 12.00
C TYR A 97 -14.39 -3.82 13.42
N VAL A 98 -15.02 -3.25 14.44
CA VAL A 98 -14.67 -3.43 15.86
C VAL A 98 -15.53 -4.54 16.45
N ALA A 99 -14.93 -5.63 16.86
CA ALA A 99 -15.63 -6.77 17.48
C ALA A 99 -16.37 -6.34 18.74
N ARG A 100 -17.58 -6.84 18.93
CA ARG A 100 -18.40 -6.57 20.14
C ARG A 100 -17.82 -7.20 21.41
N ARG A 101 -17.07 -8.27 21.23
CA ARG A 101 -16.29 -8.97 22.27
C ARG A 101 -14.82 -8.86 21.93
N ARG A 102 -14.06 -9.92 22.04
CA ARG A 102 -12.67 -9.99 21.59
C ARG A 102 -12.61 -10.47 20.14
N LEU A 103 -11.59 -10.04 19.40
CA LEU A 103 -11.37 -10.43 18.01
C LEU A 103 -11.25 -11.96 17.80
N PHE A 104 -10.86 -12.69 18.86
CA PHE A 104 -10.76 -14.16 18.82
C PHE A 104 -12.11 -14.88 18.95
N ASN A 105 -13.16 -14.22 19.41
CA ASN A 105 -14.48 -14.82 19.50
C ASN A 105 -15.08 -14.96 18.08
N LYS A 106 -15.42 -16.20 17.71
CA LYS A 106 -15.89 -16.54 16.35
C LYS A 106 -17.14 -17.42 16.43
N GLU A 107 -18.12 -17.01 17.22
CA GLU A 107 -19.32 -17.79 17.56
C GLU A 107 -20.61 -17.09 17.16
N GLY A 108 -21.28 -17.61 16.15
CA GLY A 108 -22.62 -17.18 15.76
C GLY A 108 -22.75 -15.71 15.29
N LYS A 109 -23.98 -15.25 15.16
CA LYS A 109 -24.31 -13.93 14.65
C LYS A 109 -23.67 -12.73 15.35
N PRO A 110 -23.47 -12.71 16.70
CA PRO A 110 -22.87 -11.57 17.37
C PRO A 110 -21.45 -11.27 16.90
N ASP A 111 -20.70 -12.29 16.50
CA ASP A 111 -19.30 -12.17 16.11
C ASP A 111 -19.08 -12.08 14.60
N GLN A 112 -20.10 -12.30 13.75
CA GLN A 112 -19.97 -12.29 12.29
C GLN A 112 -19.60 -10.94 11.71
N SER A 113 -19.90 -9.86 12.46
CA SER A 113 -19.59 -8.49 12.05
C SER A 113 -19.26 -7.66 13.29
N GLY A 114 -18.48 -6.60 13.11
CA GLY A 114 -18.19 -5.63 14.15
C GLY A 114 -19.04 -4.36 14.03
N TYR A 115 -18.79 -3.43 14.93
CA TYR A 115 -19.18 -2.05 14.77
C TYR A 115 -18.27 -1.36 13.77
N HIS A 116 -18.78 -0.45 12.96
CA HIS A 116 -17.97 0.36 12.08
C HIS A 116 -17.25 1.47 12.87
N LEU A 117 -16.02 1.73 12.50
CA LEU A 117 -15.20 2.80 13.07
C LEU A 117 -14.28 3.35 11.97
N VAL A 118 -14.40 4.63 11.67
CA VAL A 118 -13.45 5.30 10.77
C VAL A 118 -12.17 5.60 11.53
N VAL A 119 -11.04 5.12 11.02
CA VAL A 119 -9.72 5.31 11.60
C VAL A 119 -8.81 5.95 10.56
N LEU A 120 -8.23 7.10 10.88
CA LEU A 120 -7.34 7.87 10.01
C LEU A 120 -5.94 7.93 10.60
N ALA A 121 -4.93 7.81 9.77
CA ALA A 121 -3.54 7.96 10.17
C ALA A 121 -3.13 9.44 10.17
N LYS A 122 -2.87 9.99 11.35
CA LYS A 122 -2.48 11.38 11.55
C LYS A 122 -1.06 11.67 11.09
N ASN A 123 -0.16 10.69 11.25
CA ASN A 123 1.25 10.77 10.93
C ASN A 123 1.81 9.38 10.57
N GLU A 124 3.10 9.30 10.26
CA GLU A 124 3.76 8.04 9.88
C GLU A 124 3.63 6.95 10.97
N LYS A 125 3.73 7.31 12.25
CA LYS A 125 3.51 6.38 13.37
C LYS A 125 2.10 5.82 13.35
N GLY A 126 1.10 6.68 13.17
CA GLY A 126 -0.30 6.28 13.03
C GLY A 126 -0.53 5.37 11.82
N TYR A 127 0.13 5.66 10.69
CA TYR A 127 0.06 4.81 9.50
C TYR A 127 0.57 3.39 9.78
N HIS A 128 1.73 3.26 10.44
CA HIS A 128 2.26 1.95 10.84
C HIS A 128 1.37 1.24 11.86
N ASN A 129 0.76 1.98 12.79
CA ASN A 129 -0.18 1.41 13.76
C ASN A 129 -1.46 0.94 13.07
N LEU A 130 -1.98 1.71 12.10
CA LEU A 130 -3.14 1.30 11.31
C LEU A 130 -2.87 0.04 10.48
N ILE A 131 -1.68 -0.08 9.85
CA ILE A 131 -1.25 -1.32 9.17
C ILE A 131 -1.30 -2.52 10.11
N LYS A 132 -0.79 -2.37 11.35
CA LYS A 132 -0.81 -3.46 12.34
C LYS A 132 -2.23 -3.86 12.73
N LEU A 133 -3.10 -2.87 12.97
CA LEU A 133 -4.51 -3.11 13.29
C LEU A 133 -5.23 -3.85 12.16
N VAL A 134 -5.08 -3.38 10.91
CA VAL A 134 -5.71 -4.02 9.75
C VAL A 134 -5.13 -5.41 9.50
N SER A 135 -3.80 -5.58 9.59
CA SER A 135 -3.17 -6.90 9.43
C SER A 135 -3.65 -7.91 10.46
N LYS A 136 -3.71 -7.53 11.74
CA LYS A 136 -4.23 -8.41 12.81
C LYS A 136 -5.71 -8.70 12.63
N ALA A 137 -6.50 -7.74 12.14
CA ALA A 137 -7.90 -7.98 11.82
C ALA A 137 -8.08 -9.09 10.77
N TRP A 138 -7.18 -9.16 9.79
CA TRP A 138 -7.20 -10.21 8.76
C TRP A 138 -6.63 -11.55 9.25
N THR A 139 -5.50 -11.53 9.96
CA THR A 139 -4.79 -12.76 10.35
C THR A 139 -5.37 -13.44 11.59
N GLU A 140 -5.83 -12.65 12.56
CA GLU A 140 -6.32 -13.17 13.85
C GLU A 140 -7.83 -12.96 14.03
N GLY A 141 -8.34 -11.80 13.61
CA GLY A 141 -9.72 -11.36 13.87
C GLY A 141 -10.74 -11.73 12.79
N PHE A 142 -10.33 -12.38 11.71
CA PHE A 142 -11.23 -12.68 10.60
C PHE A 142 -12.31 -13.70 10.99
N TYR A 143 -13.57 -13.26 10.91
CA TYR A 143 -14.75 -14.11 10.97
C TYR A 143 -15.89 -13.43 10.20
N MET A 144 -16.08 -13.83 8.94
CA MET A 144 -16.92 -13.18 7.93
C MET A 144 -16.45 -11.76 7.53
N ARG A 145 -15.81 -11.04 8.44
CA ARG A 145 -15.18 -9.72 8.26
C ARG A 145 -13.86 -9.65 9.03
N PRO A 146 -12.89 -8.85 8.59
CA PRO A 146 -11.68 -8.61 9.35
C PRO A 146 -11.96 -7.66 10.52
N ARG A 147 -11.91 -8.17 11.75
CA ARG A 147 -12.31 -7.43 12.95
C ARG A 147 -11.10 -7.14 13.84
N THR A 148 -11.02 -5.93 14.30
CA THR A 148 -10.19 -5.54 15.45
C THR A 148 -11.04 -5.56 16.72
N ASP A 149 -10.46 -5.20 17.89
CA ASP A 149 -11.20 -4.97 19.12
C ASP A 149 -10.62 -3.78 19.92
N ARG A 150 -11.28 -3.40 21.01
CA ARG A 150 -10.87 -2.29 21.86
C ARG A 150 -9.46 -2.47 22.45
N VAL A 151 -9.02 -3.70 22.72
CA VAL A 151 -7.69 -3.97 23.27
C VAL A 151 -6.59 -3.66 22.24
N GLU A 152 -6.79 -4.08 21.01
CA GLU A 152 -5.84 -3.77 19.94
C GLU A 152 -5.86 -2.28 19.58
N LEU A 153 -7.03 -1.65 19.56
CA LEU A 153 -7.16 -0.21 19.35
C LEU A 153 -6.43 0.58 20.44
N GLU A 154 -6.58 0.24 21.71
CA GLU A 154 -5.87 0.88 22.82
C GLU A 154 -4.36 0.68 22.72
N LYS A 155 -3.91 -0.49 22.28
CA LYS A 155 -2.49 -0.81 22.12
C LYS A 155 -1.83 0.00 20.98
N TYR A 156 -2.55 0.26 19.92
CA TYR A 156 -2.02 0.91 18.70
C TYR A 156 -2.67 2.27 18.41
N HIS A 157 -3.18 2.97 19.43
CA HIS A 157 -3.92 4.22 19.27
C HIS A 157 -3.07 5.41 18.82
N GLU A 158 -1.78 5.40 19.11
CA GLU A 158 -0.89 6.54 18.90
C GLU A 158 -0.84 6.97 17.42
N GLY A 159 -1.07 8.25 17.17
CA GLY A 159 -1.06 8.83 15.82
C GLY A 159 -2.31 8.51 14.98
N LEU A 160 -3.39 8.04 15.61
CA LEU A 160 -4.67 7.77 14.96
C LEU A 160 -5.73 8.79 15.36
N ILE A 161 -6.53 9.21 14.38
CA ILE A 161 -7.78 9.95 14.56
C ILE A 161 -8.92 8.96 14.32
N VAL A 162 -9.96 8.99 15.16
CA VAL A 162 -11.11 8.10 15.03
C VAL A 162 -12.43 8.86 14.99
N CYS A 163 -13.36 8.40 14.13
CA CYS A 163 -14.72 8.93 14.02
C CYS A 163 -15.71 7.78 14.19
N THR A 164 -16.91 8.09 14.74
CA THR A 164 -17.90 7.08 15.12
C THR A 164 -18.58 6.37 13.96
N ALA A 165 -18.21 6.68 12.73
CA ALA A 165 -18.72 6.11 11.48
C ALA A 165 -20.24 6.28 11.27
N CYS A 166 -20.82 5.44 10.41
CA CYS A 166 -22.23 5.48 10.04
C CYS A 166 -23.14 4.91 11.16
N ILE A 167 -24.44 4.71 10.86
CA ILE A 167 -25.43 4.09 11.77
C ILE A 167 -25.05 2.66 12.24
N ALA A 168 -24.05 2.03 11.61
CA ALA A 168 -23.49 0.76 12.05
C ALA A 168 -22.34 0.90 13.07
N GLY A 169 -21.89 2.12 13.37
CA GLY A 169 -20.91 2.40 14.41
C GLY A 169 -21.43 2.08 15.81
N GLU A 170 -20.53 1.87 16.78
CA GLU A 170 -20.90 1.45 18.12
C GLU A 170 -21.80 2.47 18.82
N VAL A 171 -21.42 3.73 18.81
CA VAL A 171 -22.17 4.80 19.45
C VAL A 171 -23.53 5.04 18.78
N PRO A 172 -23.61 5.33 17.46
CA PRO A 172 -24.92 5.57 16.82
C PRO A 172 -25.83 4.34 16.87
N ARG A 173 -25.31 3.14 16.78
CA ARG A 173 -26.13 1.92 16.86
C ARG A 173 -26.75 1.73 18.24
N ASN A 174 -26.03 2.00 19.33
CA ASN A 174 -26.57 1.93 20.68
C ASN A 174 -27.62 3.02 20.90
N ILE A 175 -27.43 4.23 20.38
CA ILE A 175 -28.43 5.30 20.42
C ILE A 175 -29.73 4.84 19.72
N ILE A 176 -29.63 4.34 18.48
CA ILE A 176 -30.78 3.87 17.70
C ILE A 176 -31.51 2.71 18.42
N ALA A 177 -30.79 1.87 19.14
CA ALA A 177 -31.37 0.77 19.92
C ALA A 177 -31.94 1.22 21.28
N GLY A 178 -31.87 2.52 21.63
CA GLY A 178 -32.33 3.04 22.92
C GLY A 178 -31.40 2.70 24.10
N LYS A 179 -30.20 2.23 23.81
CA LYS A 179 -29.17 1.83 24.77
C LYS A 179 -28.22 2.99 25.06
N TYR A 180 -28.76 3.99 25.74
CA TYR A 180 -28.06 5.25 25.93
C TYR A 180 -26.85 5.12 26.87
N GLU A 181 -26.93 4.28 27.91
CA GLU A 181 -25.85 4.04 28.86
C GLU A 181 -24.64 3.41 28.14
N GLU A 182 -24.88 2.40 27.29
CA GLU A 182 -23.82 1.76 26.51
C GLU A 182 -23.21 2.71 25.46
N ALA A 183 -24.00 3.62 24.89
CA ALA A 183 -23.50 4.66 23.99
C ALA A 183 -22.57 5.64 24.73
N GLU A 184 -22.96 6.07 25.93
CA GLU A 184 -22.16 6.97 26.78
C GLU A 184 -20.87 6.30 27.27
N GLU A 185 -20.93 5.04 27.67
CA GLU A 185 -19.73 4.24 28.03
C GLU A 185 -18.75 4.16 26.84
N ALA A 186 -19.26 3.88 25.65
CA ALA A 186 -18.45 3.83 24.44
C ALA A 186 -17.76 5.19 24.18
N ILE A 187 -18.50 6.31 24.25
CA ILE A 187 -17.93 7.65 24.07
C ILE A 187 -16.83 7.92 25.10
N GLN A 188 -17.06 7.58 26.37
CA GLN A 188 -16.07 7.78 27.44
C GLN A 188 -14.81 6.95 27.20
N TRP A 189 -14.97 5.69 26.74
CA TRP A 189 -13.85 4.83 26.41
C TRP A 189 -13.02 5.41 25.24
N TYR A 190 -13.67 5.77 24.12
CA TYR A 190 -12.97 6.35 22.96
C TYR A 190 -12.27 7.66 23.33
N LYS A 191 -12.93 8.54 24.08
CA LYS A 191 -12.34 9.80 24.55
C LYS A 191 -11.13 9.56 25.46
N ARG A 192 -11.19 8.57 26.35
CA ARG A 192 -10.05 8.21 27.21
C ARG A 192 -8.84 7.72 26.40
N VAL A 193 -9.07 6.95 25.34
CA VAL A 193 -7.99 6.36 24.54
C VAL A 193 -7.42 7.34 23.52
N PHE A 194 -8.28 8.09 22.81
CA PHE A 194 -7.87 8.93 21.69
C PHE A 194 -7.85 10.44 22.01
N GLY A 195 -8.37 10.85 23.16
CA GLY A 195 -8.37 12.26 23.58
C GLY A 195 -9.10 13.16 22.60
N ASP A 196 -8.39 14.19 22.11
CA ASP A 196 -8.92 15.16 21.14
C ASP A 196 -8.90 14.67 19.69
N ASP A 197 -8.32 13.50 19.44
CA ASP A 197 -8.33 12.80 18.15
C ASP A 197 -9.60 11.90 17.97
N PHE A 198 -10.57 12.00 18.87
CA PHE A 198 -11.86 11.34 18.79
C PHE A 198 -12.98 12.30 18.39
N TYR A 199 -13.79 11.92 17.39
CA TYR A 199 -14.88 12.70 16.84
C TYR A 199 -16.19 11.93 16.79
N LEU A 200 -17.32 12.60 17.08
CA LEU A 200 -18.66 12.10 16.82
C LEU A 200 -19.07 12.47 15.40
N GLU A 201 -19.42 11.48 14.59
CA GLU A 201 -19.65 11.64 13.17
C GLU A 201 -21.14 11.76 12.85
N LEU A 202 -21.52 12.81 12.11
CA LEU A 202 -22.87 13.07 11.63
C LEU A 202 -22.97 12.75 10.14
N GLN A 203 -24.01 12.02 9.75
CA GLN A 203 -24.34 11.71 8.36
C GLN A 203 -25.82 12.02 8.07
N ARG A 204 -26.12 12.48 6.85
CA ARG A 204 -27.50 12.84 6.43
C ARG A 204 -27.73 12.40 4.99
N HIS A 205 -28.40 11.26 4.81
CA HIS A 205 -28.66 10.66 3.50
C HIS A 205 -30.18 10.58 3.23
N LYS A 206 -30.80 11.72 2.95
CA LYS A 206 -32.21 11.78 2.65
C LYS A 206 -32.47 11.30 1.21
N ALA A 207 -32.97 10.06 1.07
CA ALA A 207 -33.30 9.50 -0.23
C ALA A 207 -34.35 10.32 -0.97
N THR A 208 -34.08 10.58 -2.26
CA THR A 208 -34.91 11.41 -3.15
C THR A 208 -35.66 10.59 -4.21
N VAL A 209 -35.31 9.31 -4.37
CA VAL A 209 -35.84 8.43 -5.40
C VAL A 209 -36.53 7.20 -4.80
N PRO A 210 -37.59 6.64 -5.45
CA PRO A 210 -38.39 5.56 -4.86
C PRO A 210 -37.60 4.28 -4.54
N ARG A 211 -36.64 3.88 -5.43
CA ARG A 211 -35.81 2.68 -5.23
C ARG A 211 -34.54 3.03 -4.46
N ALA A 212 -34.69 3.42 -3.20
CA ALA A 212 -33.61 3.77 -2.31
C ALA A 212 -33.95 3.41 -0.86
N ASN A 213 -32.93 3.41 0.02
CA ASN A 213 -33.14 3.19 1.45
C ASN A 213 -33.62 4.47 2.12
N HIS A 214 -34.94 4.57 2.36
CA HIS A 214 -35.55 5.70 3.05
C HIS A 214 -35.47 5.61 4.58
N GLU A 215 -35.24 4.42 5.13
CA GLU A 215 -35.14 4.23 6.59
C GLU A 215 -33.82 4.74 7.15
N ALA A 216 -32.74 4.70 6.37
CA ALA A 216 -31.43 5.15 6.80
C ALA A 216 -31.46 6.58 7.34
N TYR A 217 -32.13 7.50 6.65
CA TYR A 217 -32.21 8.90 7.07
C TYR A 217 -32.94 9.07 8.40
N LYS A 218 -34.03 8.34 8.64
CA LYS A 218 -34.76 8.40 9.92
C LYS A 218 -33.89 7.95 11.08
N LEU A 219 -33.11 6.86 10.87
CA LEU A 219 -32.19 6.37 11.87
C LEU A 219 -31.04 7.35 12.11
N GLN A 220 -30.55 7.99 11.04
CA GLN A 220 -29.55 9.05 11.15
C GLN A 220 -30.06 10.26 11.94
N GLN A 221 -31.32 10.67 11.74
CA GLN A 221 -31.91 11.77 12.52
C GLN A 221 -31.94 11.45 14.02
N ILE A 222 -32.36 10.25 14.41
CA ILE A 222 -32.35 9.79 15.81
C ILE A 222 -30.93 9.81 16.39
N ALA A 223 -29.95 9.27 15.64
CA ALA A 223 -28.57 9.22 16.09
C ALA A 223 -27.97 10.63 16.20
N ASN A 224 -28.16 11.47 15.17
CA ASN A 224 -27.56 12.80 15.09
C ASN A 224 -28.03 13.72 16.22
N GLU A 225 -29.33 13.70 16.57
CA GLU A 225 -29.88 14.47 17.68
C GLU A 225 -29.13 14.18 18.99
N LYS A 226 -28.94 12.89 19.29
CA LYS A 226 -28.20 12.46 20.48
C LYS A 226 -26.70 12.70 20.39
N LEU A 227 -26.08 12.54 19.22
CA LEU A 227 -24.67 12.83 19.02
C LEU A 227 -24.35 14.32 19.24
N ILE A 228 -25.24 15.23 18.81
CA ILE A 228 -25.11 16.67 19.08
C ILE A 228 -25.24 16.97 20.59
N GLU A 229 -26.18 16.32 21.29
CA GLU A 229 -26.29 16.42 22.76
C GLU A 229 -25.01 15.90 23.44
N TYR A 230 -24.54 14.74 23.04
CA TYR A 230 -23.36 14.08 23.62
C TYR A 230 -22.06 14.81 23.32
N SER A 231 -21.94 15.48 22.17
CA SER A 231 -20.81 16.36 21.88
C SER A 231 -20.62 17.42 22.97
N LYS A 232 -21.71 18.07 23.38
CA LYS A 232 -21.69 19.07 24.45
C LYS A 232 -21.47 18.43 25.82
N LYS A 233 -22.17 17.31 26.12
CA LYS A 233 -22.08 16.61 27.40
C LYS A 233 -20.69 16.09 27.72
N PHE A 234 -20.03 15.51 26.71
CA PHE A 234 -18.72 14.88 26.87
C PHE A 234 -17.55 15.74 26.37
N ASN A 235 -17.82 16.93 25.85
CA ASN A 235 -16.83 17.79 25.21
C ASN A 235 -16.02 17.05 24.13
N VAL A 236 -16.73 16.44 23.18
CA VAL A 236 -16.16 15.73 22.01
C VAL A 236 -16.58 16.48 20.76
N LYS A 237 -15.65 16.75 19.85
CA LYS A 237 -15.92 17.46 18.60
C LYS A 237 -16.83 16.64 17.66
N LEU A 238 -17.69 17.34 16.92
CA LEU A 238 -18.50 16.80 15.83
C LEU A 238 -17.74 16.85 14.52
N VAL A 239 -17.99 15.93 13.61
CA VAL A 239 -17.56 15.98 12.21
C VAL A 239 -18.71 15.56 11.30
N CYS A 240 -18.85 16.19 10.12
CA CYS A 240 -19.81 15.81 9.11
C CYS A 240 -19.13 15.04 7.98
N THR A 241 -19.70 13.90 7.59
CA THR A 241 -19.26 13.13 6.44
C THR A 241 -20.43 12.74 5.55
N ASN A 242 -20.13 12.28 4.34
CA ASN A 242 -21.15 11.80 3.41
C ASN A 242 -20.98 10.32 3.04
N ASP A 243 -20.16 9.57 3.74
CA ASP A 243 -19.95 8.12 3.52
C ASP A 243 -19.86 7.78 2.02
N VAL A 244 -18.91 8.43 1.34
CA VAL A 244 -18.84 8.49 -0.12
C VAL A 244 -18.52 7.13 -0.73
N HIS A 245 -19.47 6.58 -1.49
CA HIS A 245 -19.32 5.31 -2.20
C HIS A 245 -19.10 5.48 -3.71
N PHE A 246 -19.52 6.60 -4.29
CA PHE A 246 -19.36 6.93 -5.71
C PHE A 246 -19.13 8.44 -5.90
N VAL A 247 -18.70 8.85 -7.09
CA VAL A 247 -18.21 10.22 -7.32
C VAL A 247 -19.33 11.22 -7.56
N ASP A 248 -20.22 10.93 -8.50
CA ASP A 248 -21.29 11.82 -8.91
C ASP A 248 -22.66 11.21 -8.65
N GLU A 249 -23.68 12.03 -8.47
CA GLU A 249 -25.06 11.57 -8.21
C GLU A 249 -25.56 10.57 -9.26
N GLU A 250 -25.24 10.80 -10.53
CA GLU A 250 -25.62 9.91 -11.64
C GLU A 250 -25.01 8.50 -11.53
N ASN A 251 -23.91 8.35 -10.80
CA ASN A 251 -23.27 7.05 -10.58
C ASN A 251 -24.03 6.14 -9.60
N ALA A 252 -25.06 6.64 -8.93
CA ALA A 252 -25.87 5.90 -7.97
C ALA A 252 -26.47 4.62 -8.57
N GLU A 253 -26.95 4.68 -9.83
CA GLU A 253 -27.51 3.52 -10.53
C GLU A 253 -26.44 2.47 -10.88
N ALA A 254 -25.24 2.90 -11.27
CA ALA A 254 -24.12 1.99 -11.51
C ALA A 254 -23.68 1.30 -10.21
N HIS A 255 -23.61 2.05 -9.11
CA HIS A 255 -23.30 1.52 -7.78
C HIS A 255 -24.34 0.49 -7.33
N ASP A 256 -25.64 0.76 -7.51
CA ASP A 256 -26.72 -0.16 -7.16
C ASP A 256 -26.59 -1.50 -7.90
N ARG A 257 -26.20 -1.48 -9.18
CA ARG A 257 -25.94 -2.70 -9.97
C ARG A 257 -24.70 -3.45 -9.49
N LEU A 258 -23.63 -2.73 -9.10
CA LEU A 258 -22.44 -3.36 -8.52
C LEU A 258 -22.75 -4.05 -7.18
N ILE A 259 -23.64 -3.48 -6.35
CA ILE A 259 -24.12 -4.13 -5.12
C ILE A 259 -24.87 -5.43 -5.46
N CYS A 260 -25.74 -5.40 -6.45
CA CYS A 260 -26.43 -6.61 -6.91
C CYS A 260 -25.44 -7.69 -7.36
N LEU A 261 -24.46 -7.34 -8.18
CA LEU A 261 -23.39 -8.27 -8.62
C LEU A 261 -22.62 -8.86 -7.43
N SER A 262 -22.21 -8.03 -6.48
CA SER A 262 -21.39 -8.47 -5.33
C SER A 262 -22.16 -9.34 -4.35
N THR A 263 -23.48 -9.17 -4.26
CA THR A 263 -24.36 -9.91 -3.35
C THR A 263 -25.10 -11.08 -4.03
N GLY A 264 -24.96 -11.24 -5.35
CA GLY A 264 -25.68 -12.26 -6.12
C GLY A 264 -27.18 -12.05 -6.13
N LYS A 265 -27.64 -10.79 -6.13
CA LYS A 265 -29.05 -10.39 -6.09
C LYS A 265 -29.48 -9.71 -7.37
N ASP A 266 -30.76 -9.88 -7.75
CA ASP A 266 -31.35 -9.15 -8.86
C ASP A 266 -31.92 -7.79 -8.41
N LEU A 267 -32.09 -6.86 -9.36
CA LEU A 267 -32.61 -5.53 -9.09
C LEU A 267 -34.01 -5.53 -8.45
N ASP A 268 -34.82 -6.54 -8.72
CA ASP A 268 -36.18 -6.66 -8.25
C ASP A 268 -36.30 -7.51 -6.96
N ASP A 269 -35.18 -8.05 -6.42
CA ASP A 269 -35.21 -8.80 -5.15
C ASP A 269 -35.56 -7.83 -4.01
N PRO A 270 -36.67 -8.05 -3.29
CA PRO A 270 -37.12 -7.16 -2.21
C PRO A 270 -36.18 -7.20 -0.99
N ASN A 271 -35.35 -8.23 -0.86
CA ASN A 271 -34.42 -8.42 0.27
C ASN A 271 -32.98 -8.02 -0.07
N ARG A 272 -32.78 -7.32 -1.18
CA ARG A 272 -31.43 -6.84 -1.55
C ARG A 272 -31.02 -5.63 -0.71
N MET A 273 -29.71 -5.44 -0.58
CA MET A 273 -29.16 -4.24 0.04
C MET A 273 -29.47 -3.01 -0.83
N LEU A 274 -29.99 -1.96 -0.20
CA LEU A 274 -30.26 -0.66 -0.82
C LEU A 274 -29.49 0.42 -0.07
N TYR A 275 -28.83 1.28 -0.82
CA TYR A 275 -28.31 2.56 -0.32
C TYR A 275 -29.34 3.68 -0.50
N SER A 276 -29.11 4.83 0.15
CA SER A 276 -29.99 5.99 0.00
C SER A 276 -29.86 6.67 -1.36
N LYS A 277 -28.79 6.35 -2.10
CA LYS A 277 -28.33 7.02 -3.34
C LYS A 277 -27.87 8.46 -3.12
N GLN A 278 -27.56 8.82 -1.88
CA GLN A 278 -27.02 10.12 -1.49
C GLN A 278 -25.53 10.05 -1.13
N GLU A 279 -24.91 8.86 -1.22
CA GLU A 279 -23.54 8.57 -0.84
C GLU A 279 -22.54 8.98 -1.95
N TRP A 280 -22.85 10.04 -2.69
CA TRP A 280 -21.95 10.64 -3.67
C TRP A 280 -21.09 11.76 -3.08
N MET A 281 -20.01 12.08 -3.76
CA MET A 281 -19.07 13.10 -3.31
C MET A 281 -19.65 14.51 -3.54
N LYS A 282 -20.28 15.04 -2.51
CA LYS A 282 -20.85 16.39 -2.50
C LYS A 282 -19.73 17.45 -2.47
N THR A 283 -20.01 18.56 -3.14
CA THR A 283 -19.19 19.77 -3.05
C THR A 283 -19.26 20.41 -1.66
N ARG A 284 -18.31 21.29 -1.36
CA ARG A 284 -18.34 22.07 -0.12
C ARG A 284 -19.62 22.88 0.03
N ALA A 285 -20.13 23.43 -1.07
CA ALA A 285 -21.39 24.20 -1.06
C ALA A 285 -22.59 23.31 -0.67
N GLU A 286 -22.70 22.12 -1.27
CA GLU A 286 -23.77 21.16 -0.98
C GLU A 286 -23.67 20.61 0.45
N MET A 287 -22.46 20.34 0.95
CA MET A 287 -22.29 19.93 2.35
C MET A 287 -22.67 21.05 3.32
N ASN A 288 -22.35 22.32 3.01
CA ASN A 288 -22.79 23.47 3.80
C ASN A 288 -24.33 23.63 3.83
N GLU A 289 -25.01 23.29 2.75
CA GLU A 289 -26.48 23.28 2.72
C GLU A 289 -27.05 22.15 3.57
N VAL A 290 -26.52 20.93 3.45
CA VAL A 290 -26.99 19.74 4.19
C VAL A 290 -26.79 19.89 5.71
N PHE A 291 -25.72 20.56 6.15
CA PHE A 291 -25.34 20.70 7.56
C PHE A 291 -25.32 22.16 8.04
N ALA A 292 -26.15 23.03 7.45
CA ALA A 292 -26.20 24.45 7.77
C ALA A 292 -26.48 24.77 9.26
N ASP A 293 -27.12 23.85 9.97
CA ASP A 293 -27.46 23.95 11.41
C ASP A 293 -26.31 23.55 12.35
N VAL A 294 -25.23 22.92 11.84
CA VAL A 294 -24.07 22.48 12.62
C VAL A 294 -22.73 22.85 11.93
N PRO A 295 -22.50 24.15 11.67
CA PRO A 295 -21.35 24.61 10.88
C PRO A 295 -19.99 24.25 11.50
N GLU A 296 -19.92 24.08 12.82
CA GLU A 296 -18.71 23.65 13.51
C GLU A 296 -18.31 22.22 13.12
N ALA A 297 -19.27 21.34 12.83
CA ALA A 297 -18.98 19.97 12.40
C ALA A 297 -18.40 19.93 10.97
N LEU A 298 -18.71 20.91 10.14
CA LEU A 298 -18.09 21.12 8.83
C LEU A 298 -16.67 21.68 8.95
N SER A 299 -16.47 22.72 9.78
CA SER A 299 -15.13 23.29 9.99
C SER A 299 -14.15 22.28 10.59
N ASN A 300 -14.61 21.38 11.46
CA ASN A 300 -13.79 20.31 12.03
C ASN A 300 -13.26 19.32 10.99
N THR A 301 -13.85 19.21 9.79
CA THR A 301 -13.26 18.42 8.69
C THR A 301 -11.95 19.01 8.22
N VAL A 302 -11.87 20.35 8.20
CA VAL A 302 -10.63 21.08 7.88
C VAL A 302 -9.62 20.95 9.00
N ASP A 303 -10.05 21.01 10.27
CA ASP A 303 -9.19 20.79 11.44
C ASP A 303 -8.54 19.42 11.40
N ILE A 304 -9.29 18.35 11.05
CA ILE A 304 -8.74 17.01 10.86
C ILE A 304 -7.70 17.02 9.73
N CYS A 305 -8.03 17.62 8.59
CA CYS A 305 -7.10 17.71 7.48
C CYS A 305 -5.81 18.48 7.86
N ASP A 306 -5.92 19.56 8.62
CA ASP A 306 -4.76 20.36 9.04
C ASP A 306 -3.89 19.62 10.08
N GLN A 307 -4.48 18.78 10.93
CA GLN A 307 -3.76 17.93 11.89
C GLN A 307 -2.97 16.79 11.26
N VAL A 308 -3.40 16.30 10.11
CA VAL A 308 -2.68 15.22 9.41
C VAL A 308 -1.38 15.76 8.83
N GLU A 309 -0.27 15.12 9.15
CA GLU A 309 1.06 15.46 8.65
C GLU A 309 1.27 15.01 7.20
N PHE A 310 2.18 15.67 6.49
CA PHE A 310 2.70 15.15 5.23
C PHE A 310 3.82 14.16 5.51
N TYR A 311 3.63 12.91 5.13
CA TYR A 311 4.65 11.86 5.20
C TYR A 311 4.61 11.00 3.94
N SER A 312 5.69 10.31 3.66
CA SER A 312 5.79 9.37 2.55
C SER A 312 5.55 7.96 3.04
N ILE A 313 4.81 7.19 2.27
CA ILE A 313 4.69 5.74 2.45
C ILE A 313 5.66 4.97 1.54
N ASP A 314 6.46 5.70 0.75
CA ASP A 314 7.54 5.13 -0.04
C ASP A 314 8.77 4.91 0.84
N HIS A 315 9.35 3.73 0.72
CA HIS A 315 10.62 3.38 1.32
C HIS A 315 11.50 2.65 0.29
N ALA A 316 12.79 2.58 0.57
CA ALA A 316 13.69 1.79 -0.25
C ALA A 316 13.24 0.31 -0.27
N PRO A 317 13.41 -0.40 -1.39
CA PRO A 317 13.11 -1.82 -1.47
C PRO A 317 13.82 -2.59 -0.36
N ILE A 318 13.07 -3.46 0.33
CA ILE A 318 13.62 -4.35 1.35
C ILE A 318 14.16 -5.58 0.62
N MET A 319 15.48 -5.72 0.60
CA MET A 319 16.12 -6.90 0.02
C MET A 319 16.16 -8.04 1.03
N PRO A 320 15.69 -9.24 0.64
CA PRO A 320 15.82 -10.40 1.49
C PRO A 320 17.29 -10.80 1.65
N THR A 321 17.62 -11.45 2.76
CA THR A 321 18.97 -11.92 3.05
C THR A 321 19.02 -13.43 2.96
N PHE A 322 20.07 -13.96 2.31
CA PHE A 322 20.34 -15.38 2.22
C PHE A 322 21.33 -15.81 3.32
N ALA A 323 21.09 -16.95 3.94
CA ALA A 323 22.01 -17.52 4.90
C ALA A 323 23.17 -18.23 4.15
N ILE A 324 24.33 -17.59 4.12
CA ILE A 324 25.53 -18.14 3.51
C ILE A 324 26.06 -19.27 4.39
N PRO A 325 26.48 -20.44 3.83
CA PRO A 325 27.15 -21.49 4.59
C PRO A 325 28.41 -20.99 5.29
N GLU A 326 28.58 -21.32 6.56
CA GLU A 326 29.70 -20.83 7.39
C GLU A 326 31.07 -21.25 6.88
N ASP A 327 31.16 -22.40 6.22
CA ASP A 327 32.38 -22.92 5.58
C ASP A 327 32.84 -22.06 4.39
N PHE A 328 31.95 -21.34 3.75
CA PHE A 328 32.29 -20.37 2.72
C PHE A 328 32.82 -19.06 3.31
N GLY A 329 32.23 -18.60 4.40
CA GLY A 329 32.63 -17.37 5.07
C GLY A 329 31.54 -16.73 5.88
N THR A 330 31.94 -15.78 6.72
CA THR A 330 31.04 -15.03 7.57
C THR A 330 31.18 -13.52 7.33
N GLU A 331 30.15 -12.76 7.63
CA GLU A 331 30.20 -11.29 7.54
C GLU A 331 31.33 -10.70 8.41
N GLU A 332 31.53 -11.26 9.61
CA GLU A 332 32.65 -10.85 10.49
C GLU A 332 34.03 -11.13 9.86
N GLY A 333 34.17 -12.27 9.17
CA GLY A 333 35.38 -12.60 8.43
C GLY A 333 35.62 -11.60 7.29
N TYR A 334 34.59 -11.19 6.58
CA TYR A 334 34.69 -10.21 5.51
C TYR A 334 35.03 -8.81 6.03
N ARG A 335 34.50 -8.40 7.19
CA ARG A 335 34.88 -7.13 7.86
C ARG A 335 36.37 -7.09 8.27
N LYS A 336 36.97 -8.24 8.57
CA LYS A 336 38.40 -8.34 8.86
C LYS A 336 39.29 -8.37 7.58
N LYS A 337 38.73 -8.87 6.48
CA LYS A 337 39.45 -9.09 5.23
C LYS A 337 39.46 -7.88 4.29
N TYR A 338 38.35 -7.15 4.22
CA TYR A 338 38.17 -6.03 3.29
C TYR A 338 38.04 -4.71 4.04
N THR A 339 38.68 -3.66 3.51
CA THR A 339 38.51 -2.29 4.01
C THR A 339 37.30 -1.60 3.38
N GLU A 340 36.85 -0.51 3.97
CA GLU A 340 35.80 0.34 3.35
C GLU A 340 36.24 0.88 1.98
N LYS A 341 37.54 1.13 1.79
CA LYS A 341 38.09 1.55 0.51
C LYS A 341 37.95 0.44 -0.55
N ASP A 342 38.25 -0.80 -0.19
CA ASP A 342 38.09 -1.93 -1.10
C ASP A 342 36.65 -2.08 -1.56
N LEU A 343 35.70 -1.92 -0.62
CA LEU A 343 34.27 -1.93 -0.94
C LEU A 343 33.86 -0.73 -1.78
N PHE A 344 34.36 0.47 -1.45
CA PHE A 344 34.10 1.66 -2.24
C PHE A 344 34.48 1.45 -3.70
N ASP A 345 35.73 1.04 -3.93
CA ASP A 345 36.26 0.79 -5.27
C ASP A 345 35.44 -0.29 -6.00
N GLU A 346 35.16 -1.43 -5.34
CA GLU A 346 34.45 -2.55 -5.94
C GLU A 346 33.00 -2.25 -6.31
N PHE A 347 32.31 -1.37 -5.57
CA PHE A 347 30.90 -1.05 -5.80
C PHE A 347 30.67 0.19 -6.68
N THR A 348 31.70 0.98 -6.93
CA THR A 348 31.60 2.25 -7.67
C THR A 348 32.35 2.27 -9.01
N GLN A 349 33.26 1.31 -9.23
CA GLN A 349 33.95 1.09 -10.49
C GLN A 349 33.15 0.14 -11.41
N ASP A 350 33.54 0.05 -12.68
CA ASP A 350 33.01 -0.95 -13.60
C ASP A 350 33.61 -2.35 -13.32
N GLU A 351 33.19 -3.35 -14.09
CA GLU A 351 33.68 -4.73 -13.98
C GLU A 351 35.15 -4.88 -14.32
N ASN A 352 35.79 -3.88 -14.92
CA ASN A 352 37.22 -3.83 -15.29
C ASN A 352 38.03 -2.95 -14.34
N GLY A 353 37.40 -2.33 -13.33
CA GLY A 353 38.06 -1.48 -12.34
C GLY A 353 38.24 -0.03 -12.77
N ASN A 354 37.53 0.45 -13.80
CA ASN A 354 37.59 1.83 -14.22
C ASN A 354 36.59 2.69 -13.42
N VAL A 355 36.96 3.93 -13.12
CA VAL A 355 36.10 4.91 -12.46
C VAL A 355 35.09 5.42 -13.47
N VAL A 356 33.79 5.15 -13.21
CA VAL A 356 32.66 5.47 -14.10
C VAL A 356 31.73 6.54 -13.57
N MET A 357 31.97 7.08 -12.37
CA MET A 357 31.15 8.11 -11.75
C MET A 357 31.96 9.07 -10.90
N SER A 358 31.40 10.25 -10.60
CA SER A 358 32.02 11.21 -9.68
C SER A 358 32.02 10.68 -8.24
N GLU A 359 32.95 11.18 -7.40
CA GLU A 359 33.05 10.79 -5.99
C GLU A 359 31.75 11.06 -5.21
N GLU A 360 31.04 12.14 -5.50
CA GLU A 360 29.78 12.48 -4.88
C GLU A 360 28.67 11.47 -5.26
N ALA A 361 28.59 11.09 -6.52
CA ALA A 361 27.66 10.06 -6.99
C ALA A 361 27.98 8.69 -6.39
N ALA A 362 29.25 8.36 -6.26
CA ALA A 362 29.73 7.14 -5.62
C ALA A 362 29.31 7.06 -4.14
N LYS A 363 29.52 8.14 -3.36
CA LYS A 363 29.08 8.23 -1.96
C LYS A 363 27.55 8.09 -1.83
N ALA A 364 26.80 8.76 -2.69
CA ALA A 364 25.35 8.65 -2.71
C ALA A 364 24.86 7.22 -3.05
N LYS A 365 25.58 6.50 -3.95
CA LYS A 365 25.31 5.09 -4.27
C LYS A 365 25.52 4.19 -3.06
N ILE A 366 26.62 4.36 -2.32
CA ILE A 366 26.92 3.61 -1.09
C ILE A 366 25.82 3.82 -0.03
N GLU A 367 25.42 5.06 0.21
CA GLU A 367 24.32 5.38 1.14
C GLU A 367 23.01 4.72 0.71
N LYS A 368 22.71 4.75 -0.60
CA LYS A 368 21.49 4.13 -1.15
C LYS A 368 21.48 2.61 -0.97
N LEU A 369 22.63 1.95 -1.03
CA LEU A 369 22.78 0.51 -0.74
C LEU A 369 22.69 0.19 0.76
N GLY A 370 22.67 1.21 1.62
CA GLY A 370 22.49 1.08 3.07
C GLY A 370 23.80 1.22 3.88
N GLY A 371 24.79 1.85 3.30
CA GLY A 371 26.11 2.12 3.92
C GLY A 371 27.04 0.91 3.97
N TYR A 372 28.24 1.12 4.45
CA TYR A 372 29.29 0.08 4.49
C TYR A 372 28.87 -1.16 5.27
N ASP A 373 28.08 -1.00 6.33
CA ASP A 373 27.58 -2.14 7.11
C ASP A 373 26.82 -3.17 6.28
N LYS A 374 26.00 -2.72 5.33
CA LYS A 374 25.30 -3.62 4.41
C LYS A 374 26.18 -4.10 3.27
N LEU A 375 27.15 -3.31 2.84
CA LEU A 375 28.03 -3.70 1.73
C LEU A 375 28.86 -4.94 2.03
N TYR A 376 29.33 -5.15 3.27
CA TYR A 376 30.03 -6.37 3.65
C TYR A 376 29.18 -7.62 3.39
N ARG A 377 27.92 -7.54 3.73
CA ARG A 377 26.98 -8.64 3.48
C ARG A 377 26.70 -8.84 2.00
N ILE A 378 26.43 -7.75 1.25
CA ILE A 378 26.22 -7.84 -0.20
C ILE A 378 27.45 -8.42 -0.89
N LYS A 379 28.66 -8.06 -0.44
CA LYS A 379 29.92 -8.62 -0.94
C LYS A 379 30.02 -10.13 -0.68
N LEU A 380 29.73 -10.58 0.53
CA LEU A 380 29.72 -12.00 0.89
C LEU A 380 28.72 -12.79 0.04
N GLU A 381 27.49 -12.29 -0.10
CA GLU A 381 26.45 -12.89 -0.94
C GLU A 381 26.88 -12.90 -2.43
N ALA A 382 27.51 -11.83 -2.92
CA ALA A 382 28.00 -11.75 -4.30
C ALA A 382 29.12 -12.74 -4.60
N ASP A 383 30.05 -12.92 -3.67
CA ASP A 383 31.14 -13.89 -3.84
C ASP A 383 30.60 -15.33 -3.81
N TYR A 384 29.62 -15.61 -2.97
CA TYR A 384 28.95 -16.91 -2.95
C TYR A 384 28.15 -17.16 -4.23
N LEU A 385 27.40 -16.15 -4.70
CA LEU A 385 26.68 -16.21 -5.98
C LEU A 385 27.65 -16.46 -7.14
N LYS A 386 28.79 -15.79 -7.16
CA LYS A 386 29.86 -16.00 -8.16
C LYS A 386 30.35 -17.44 -8.16
N LYS A 387 30.61 -18.04 -6.99
CA LYS A 387 31.00 -19.45 -6.86
C LYS A 387 29.98 -20.36 -7.51
N LEU A 388 28.70 -20.23 -7.12
CA LEU A 388 27.64 -21.07 -7.65
C LEU A 388 27.43 -20.87 -9.17
N ALA A 389 27.53 -19.63 -9.64
CA ALA A 389 27.39 -19.30 -11.06
C ALA A 389 28.51 -19.94 -11.90
N LEU A 390 29.76 -19.92 -11.43
CA LEU A 390 30.90 -20.53 -12.11
C LEU A 390 30.79 -22.07 -12.10
N GLU A 391 30.43 -22.67 -10.98
CA GLU A 391 30.14 -24.12 -10.92
C GLU A 391 29.03 -24.53 -11.90
N GLY A 392 28.00 -23.71 -11.99
CA GLY A 392 26.91 -23.89 -12.95
C GLY A 392 27.33 -23.67 -14.40
N ALA A 393 28.20 -22.68 -14.66
CA ALA A 393 28.75 -22.42 -16.00
C ALA A 393 29.53 -23.61 -16.53
N HIS A 394 30.39 -24.21 -15.71
CA HIS A 394 31.11 -25.43 -16.11
C HIS A 394 30.16 -26.61 -16.41
N LYS A 395 29.05 -26.73 -15.67
CA LYS A 395 28.03 -27.76 -15.96
C LYS A 395 27.26 -27.50 -17.25
N ARG A 396 27.09 -26.25 -17.65
CA ARG A 396 26.28 -25.84 -18.83
C ARG A 396 27.09 -25.71 -20.10
N TYR A 397 28.28 -25.13 -20.02
CA TYR A 397 29.13 -24.78 -21.17
C TYR A 397 30.38 -25.63 -21.29
N GLY A 398 30.64 -26.53 -20.32
CA GLY A 398 31.81 -27.43 -20.30
C GLY A 398 32.98 -26.86 -19.46
N GLU A 399 34.05 -27.69 -19.32
CA GLU A 399 35.15 -27.35 -18.45
C GLU A 399 35.97 -26.10 -18.90
N VAL A 400 36.01 -25.84 -20.21
CA VAL A 400 36.66 -24.66 -20.79
C VAL A 400 35.61 -23.70 -21.27
N LEU A 401 35.43 -22.60 -20.56
CA LEU A 401 34.48 -21.55 -20.91
C LEU A 401 35.07 -20.66 -22.02
N SER A 402 34.27 -20.37 -23.05
CA SER A 402 34.64 -19.38 -24.07
C SER A 402 34.79 -17.98 -23.47
N GLU A 403 35.55 -17.12 -24.14
CA GLU A 403 35.74 -15.72 -23.72
C GLU A 403 34.38 -14.99 -23.60
N GLU A 404 33.54 -15.18 -24.59
CA GLU A 404 32.16 -14.61 -24.58
C GLU A 404 31.34 -14.98 -23.33
N VAL A 405 31.35 -16.27 -22.95
CA VAL A 405 30.66 -16.75 -21.73
C VAL A 405 31.27 -16.14 -20.48
N GLN A 406 32.61 -16.06 -20.39
CA GLN A 406 33.31 -15.49 -19.24
C GLN A 406 33.03 -14.01 -19.06
N GLU A 407 33.09 -13.23 -20.13
CA GLU A 407 32.80 -11.79 -20.12
C GLU A 407 31.35 -11.54 -19.76
N ARG A 408 30.40 -12.29 -20.34
CA ARG A 408 28.99 -12.16 -20.05
C ARG A 408 28.67 -12.45 -18.57
N ILE A 409 29.18 -13.53 -18.01
CA ILE A 409 28.99 -13.89 -16.59
C ILE A 409 29.63 -12.83 -15.68
N LYS A 410 30.85 -12.36 -16.00
CA LYS A 410 31.55 -11.32 -15.24
C LYS A 410 30.73 -10.03 -15.19
N PHE A 411 30.25 -9.59 -16.34
CA PHE A 411 29.40 -8.40 -16.47
C PHE A 411 28.10 -8.53 -15.65
N GLU A 412 27.35 -9.62 -15.83
CA GLU A 412 26.09 -9.82 -15.14
C GLU A 412 26.25 -9.88 -13.61
N LEU A 413 27.26 -10.61 -13.11
CA LEU A 413 27.58 -10.69 -11.68
C LEU A 413 27.94 -9.33 -11.11
N HIS A 414 28.68 -8.51 -11.87
CA HIS A 414 29.01 -7.14 -11.47
C HIS A 414 27.76 -6.28 -11.32
N ILE A 415 26.85 -6.30 -12.29
CA ILE A 415 25.58 -5.56 -12.22
C ILE A 415 24.73 -6.03 -11.04
N MET A 416 24.56 -7.34 -10.86
CA MET A 416 23.79 -7.91 -9.74
C MET A 416 24.36 -7.46 -8.38
N LYS A 417 25.69 -7.46 -8.22
CA LYS A 417 26.37 -7.00 -7.01
C LYS A 417 26.18 -5.52 -6.77
N THR A 418 26.46 -4.68 -7.76
CA THR A 418 26.41 -3.23 -7.63
C THR A 418 25.01 -2.65 -7.51
N MET A 419 23.99 -3.42 -7.88
CA MET A 419 22.58 -3.12 -7.63
C MET A 419 22.06 -3.68 -6.29
N GLY A 420 22.84 -4.51 -5.57
CA GLY A 420 22.47 -5.06 -4.26
C GLY A 420 21.55 -6.28 -4.32
N PHE A 421 21.53 -7.03 -5.42
CA PHE A 421 20.59 -8.16 -5.63
C PHE A 421 21.14 -9.58 -5.42
N PRO A 422 22.40 -9.85 -5.02
CA PRO A 422 22.91 -11.24 -4.93
C PRO A 422 22.03 -12.13 -4.06
N GLY A 423 21.61 -11.65 -2.88
CA GLY A 423 20.76 -12.43 -1.96
C GLY A 423 19.42 -12.85 -2.58
N TYR A 424 18.83 -12.02 -3.43
CA TYR A 424 17.60 -12.35 -4.15
C TYR A 424 17.81 -13.54 -5.10
N PHE A 425 18.89 -13.53 -5.90
CA PHE A 425 19.20 -14.63 -6.81
C PHE A 425 19.52 -15.92 -6.06
N LEU A 426 20.21 -15.84 -4.93
CA LEU A 426 20.51 -16.99 -4.07
C LEU A 426 19.23 -17.62 -3.52
N ILE A 427 18.26 -16.83 -3.06
CA ILE A 427 16.98 -17.32 -2.57
C ILE A 427 16.18 -18.00 -3.69
N VAL A 428 16.13 -17.38 -4.88
CA VAL A 428 15.40 -17.95 -6.02
C VAL A 428 16.03 -19.28 -6.47
N GLN A 429 17.36 -19.34 -6.56
CA GLN A 429 18.08 -20.56 -6.88
C GLN A 429 17.81 -21.66 -5.85
N ASP A 430 17.82 -21.32 -4.56
CA ASP A 430 17.66 -22.26 -3.47
C ASP A 430 16.30 -22.95 -3.47
N PHE A 431 15.19 -22.20 -3.58
CA PHE A 431 13.88 -22.84 -3.62
C PHE A 431 13.61 -23.60 -4.94
N ILE A 432 14.20 -23.19 -6.06
CA ILE A 432 14.13 -23.94 -7.32
C ILE A 432 14.90 -25.25 -7.21
N ARG A 433 16.10 -25.23 -6.60
CA ARG A 433 16.88 -26.41 -6.30
C ARG A 433 16.10 -27.38 -5.39
N ALA A 434 15.59 -26.84 -4.28
CA ALA A 434 14.79 -27.64 -3.34
C ALA A 434 13.54 -28.24 -3.99
N ALA A 435 12.85 -27.49 -4.84
CA ALA A 435 11.70 -28.01 -5.58
C ALA A 435 12.07 -29.26 -6.41
N ARG A 436 13.21 -29.21 -7.13
CA ARG A 436 13.65 -30.31 -8.00
C ARG A 436 14.29 -31.47 -7.26
N GLU A 437 15.14 -31.19 -6.25
CA GLU A 437 16.02 -32.17 -5.62
C GLU A 437 15.45 -32.75 -4.32
N GLU A 438 14.67 -31.97 -3.56
CA GLU A 438 14.17 -32.37 -2.24
C GLU A 438 12.67 -32.68 -2.26
N LEU A 439 11.89 -31.98 -3.09
CA LEU A 439 10.43 -32.03 -3.04
C LEU A 439 9.80 -32.81 -4.20
N ASP A 440 10.59 -33.24 -5.19
CA ASP A 440 10.12 -33.88 -6.43
C ASP A 440 8.99 -33.08 -7.10
N VAL A 441 9.26 -31.78 -7.31
CA VAL A 441 8.34 -30.84 -7.95
C VAL A 441 8.93 -30.35 -9.26
N SER A 442 8.18 -30.51 -10.34
CA SER A 442 8.57 -30.05 -11.65
C SER A 442 8.60 -28.52 -11.72
N VAL A 443 9.71 -27.97 -12.25
CA VAL A 443 9.91 -26.54 -12.44
C VAL A 443 10.05 -26.23 -13.92
N GLY A 444 9.30 -25.26 -14.39
CA GLY A 444 9.29 -24.80 -15.77
C GLY A 444 10.66 -24.30 -16.25
N PRO A 445 10.84 -24.12 -17.57
CA PRO A 445 12.12 -23.70 -18.16
C PRO A 445 12.50 -22.23 -17.84
N GLY A 446 11.61 -21.50 -17.21
CA GLY A 446 11.70 -20.05 -17.03
C GLY A 446 10.96 -19.29 -18.13
N ARG A 447 10.50 -18.10 -17.79
CA ARG A 447 9.79 -17.18 -18.70
C ARG A 447 10.10 -15.73 -18.35
N GLY A 448 9.61 -14.79 -19.14
CA GLY A 448 9.81 -13.37 -18.93
C GLY A 448 11.25 -12.91 -19.19
N SER A 449 11.64 -11.83 -18.56
CA SER A 449 12.93 -11.17 -18.79
C SER A 449 14.13 -11.94 -18.21
N ALA A 450 13.93 -12.75 -17.19
CA ALA A 450 15.00 -13.52 -16.54
C ALA A 450 15.69 -14.54 -17.49
N ALA A 451 15.01 -14.93 -18.58
CA ALA A 451 15.61 -15.75 -19.63
C ALA A 451 16.80 -15.08 -20.32
N GLY A 452 16.95 -13.76 -20.24
CA GLY A 452 18.09 -13.00 -20.77
C GLY A 452 19.35 -13.05 -19.92
N SER A 453 19.37 -13.74 -18.76
CA SER A 453 20.51 -13.81 -17.86
C SER A 453 21.27 -15.13 -17.97
N ALA A 454 22.57 -15.05 -18.31
CA ALA A 454 23.48 -16.19 -18.32
C ALA A 454 23.76 -16.69 -16.89
N VAL A 455 23.83 -15.81 -15.91
CA VAL A 455 23.95 -16.19 -14.49
C VAL A 455 22.72 -16.98 -14.04
N ALA A 456 21.49 -16.53 -14.38
CA ALA A 456 20.27 -17.26 -14.06
C ALA A 456 20.24 -18.66 -14.73
N TYR A 457 20.75 -18.77 -15.94
CA TYR A 457 20.90 -20.06 -16.65
C TYR A 457 21.93 -20.96 -15.94
N CYS A 458 23.08 -20.43 -15.56
CA CYS A 458 24.11 -21.18 -14.83
C CYS A 458 23.62 -21.67 -13.46
N LEU A 459 22.86 -20.83 -12.74
CA LEU A 459 22.24 -21.19 -11.46
C LEU A 459 21.07 -22.18 -11.57
N GLY A 460 20.65 -22.51 -12.79
CA GLY A 460 19.50 -23.40 -13.01
C GLY A 460 18.15 -22.75 -12.73
N ILE A 461 18.11 -21.43 -12.57
CA ILE A 461 16.86 -20.66 -12.45
C ILE A 461 16.09 -20.76 -13.76
N THR A 462 16.78 -20.60 -14.89
CA THR A 462 16.22 -20.82 -16.23
C THR A 462 16.89 -22.00 -16.93
N LYS A 463 16.21 -22.55 -17.96
CA LYS A 463 16.75 -23.60 -18.84
C LYS A 463 17.00 -23.10 -20.27
N ILE A 464 16.87 -21.78 -20.48
CA ILE A 464 17.08 -21.11 -21.77
C ILE A 464 18.47 -20.50 -21.75
N ASP A 465 19.30 -20.87 -22.72
CA ASP A 465 20.64 -20.29 -22.88
C ASP A 465 20.52 -18.92 -23.56
N PRO A 466 20.79 -17.82 -22.85
CA PRO A 466 20.65 -16.48 -23.43
C PRO A 466 21.71 -16.16 -24.48
N ILE A 467 22.86 -16.80 -24.45
CA ILE A 467 23.93 -16.60 -25.43
C ILE A 467 23.55 -17.28 -26.74
N ALA A 468 23.09 -18.52 -26.69
CA ALA A 468 22.64 -19.26 -27.88
C ALA A 468 21.47 -18.60 -28.62
N TYR A 469 20.63 -17.84 -27.90
CA TYR A 469 19.46 -17.15 -28.47
C TYR A 469 19.64 -15.62 -28.59
N ASP A 470 20.84 -15.11 -28.38
CA ASP A 470 21.16 -13.67 -28.45
C ASP A 470 20.22 -12.79 -27.62
N LEU A 471 19.95 -13.21 -26.37
CA LEU A 471 19.05 -12.50 -25.46
C LEU A 471 19.81 -11.42 -24.68
N LEU A 472 19.22 -10.23 -24.59
CA LEU A 472 19.82 -9.07 -23.91
C LEU A 472 19.55 -9.10 -22.41
N PHE A 473 20.63 -9.02 -21.60
CA PHE A 473 20.56 -8.93 -20.15
C PHE A 473 19.91 -7.62 -19.66
N GLU A 474 20.13 -6.52 -20.38
CA GLU A 474 19.63 -5.19 -20.05
C GLU A 474 18.10 -5.10 -20.08
N ARG A 475 17.43 -6.06 -20.71
CA ARG A 475 15.97 -6.21 -20.59
C ARG A 475 15.52 -6.77 -19.25
N PHE A 476 16.39 -7.49 -18.58
CA PHE A 476 16.13 -8.08 -17.26
C PHE A 476 16.61 -7.17 -16.14
N LEU A 477 17.87 -6.73 -16.16
CA LEU A 477 18.44 -5.79 -15.20
C LEU A 477 19.09 -4.63 -15.96
N ASN A 478 18.61 -3.42 -15.68
CA ASN A 478 19.20 -2.20 -16.22
C ASN A 478 19.56 -1.26 -15.06
N PRO A 479 20.84 -0.89 -14.88
CA PRO A 479 21.28 0.05 -13.85
C PRO A 479 20.60 1.42 -13.89
N ASP A 480 20.16 1.85 -15.07
CA ASP A 480 19.45 3.11 -15.27
C ASP A 480 17.97 3.05 -14.84
N ARG A 481 17.41 1.87 -14.72
CA ARG A 481 16.06 1.62 -14.23
C ARG A 481 16.12 0.98 -12.85
N ILE A 482 15.83 1.75 -11.82
CA ILE A 482 15.75 1.27 -10.44
C ILE A 482 14.44 0.49 -10.26
N SER A 483 14.39 -0.73 -10.78
CA SER A 483 13.31 -1.68 -10.50
C SER A 483 13.92 -2.96 -9.92
N LEU A 484 13.21 -3.57 -8.96
CA LEU A 484 13.55 -4.92 -8.50
C LEU A 484 13.46 -5.89 -9.67
N PRO A 485 14.39 -6.86 -9.79
CA PRO A 485 14.24 -7.94 -10.74
C PRO A 485 12.99 -8.75 -10.42
N ASP A 486 12.25 -9.11 -11.46
CA ASP A 486 11.06 -9.96 -11.37
C ASP A 486 11.38 -11.30 -12.07
N ILE A 487 11.43 -12.38 -11.28
CA ILE A 487 11.69 -13.72 -11.78
C ILE A 487 10.42 -14.53 -11.65
N ASP A 488 9.78 -14.79 -12.78
CA ASP A 488 8.62 -15.67 -12.89
C ASP A 488 9.05 -17.13 -12.86
N VAL A 489 8.55 -17.90 -11.89
CA VAL A 489 8.81 -19.33 -11.75
C VAL A 489 7.50 -20.12 -11.81
N ASP A 490 7.44 -21.07 -12.72
CA ASP A 490 6.29 -21.96 -12.86
C ASP A 490 6.59 -23.31 -12.18
N PHE A 491 5.70 -23.74 -11.29
CA PHE A 491 5.71 -25.05 -10.64
C PHE A 491 4.52 -25.87 -11.12
N ASP A 492 4.62 -27.18 -11.06
CA ASP A 492 3.45 -28.02 -11.27
C ASP A 492 2.37 -27.71 -10.21
N ASP A 493 1.10 -27.87 -10.59
CA ASP A 493 -0.04 -27.46 -9.76
C ASP A 493 -0.13 -28.30 -8.48
N ASP A 494 0.15 -29.59 -8.55
CA ASP A 494 0.12 -30.50 -7.41
C ASP A 494 1.28 -30.24 -6.43
N GLY A 495 2.45 -29.84 -6.95
CA GLY A 495 3.66 -29.61 -6.18
C GLY A 495 3.81 -28.24 -5.57
N ARG A 496 3.16 -27.22 -6.13
CA ARG A 496 3.30 -25.83 -5.72
C ARG A 496 3.09 -25.60 -4.21
N GLY A 497 2.12 -26.28 -3.61
CA GLY A 497 1.85 -26.18 -2.17
C GLY A 497 3.03 -26.65 -1.32
N ARG A 498 3.74 -27.71 -1.73
CA ARG A 498 4.95 -28.21 -1.03
C ARG A 498 6.08 -27.19 -1.07
N VAL A 499 6.29 -26.54 -2.21
CA VAL A 499 7.32 -25.50 -2.35
C VAL A 499 7.02 -24.30 -1.46
N LEU A 500 5.76 -23.81 -1.42
CA LEU A 500 5.35 -22.71 -0.56
C LEU A 500 5.56 -23.03 0.94
N ASN A 501 5.22 -24.24 1.36
CA ASN A 501 5.45 -24.67 2.73
C ASN A 501 6.95 -24.72 3.05
N TRP A 502 7.77 -25.30 2.18
CA TRP A 502 9.22 -25.34 2.36
C TRP A 502 9.85 -23.96 2.47
N VAL A 503 9.44 -23.01 1.59
CA VAL A 503 9.90 -21.62 1.64
C VAL A 503 9.50 -20.96 2.96
N THR A 504 8.26 -21.19 3.40
CA THR A 504 7.73 -20.64 4.66
C THR A 504 8.47 -21.18 5.87
N GLU A 505 8.77 -22.48 5.89
CA GLU A 505 9.53 -23.12 6.97
C GLU A 505 10.99 -22.64 7.00
N LYS A 506 11.64 -22.57 5.83
CA LYS A 506 13.06 -22.18 5.73
C LYS A 506 13.31 -20.70 6.02
N TYR A 507 12.51 -19.82 5.42
CA TYR A 507 12.74 -18.37 5.51
C TYR A 507 11.93 -17.69 6.62
N GLY A 508 10.96 -18.38 7.18
CA GLY A 508 10.09 -17.91 8.26
C GLY A 508 8.74 -17.38 7.79
N GLN A 509 7.70 -17.74 8.52
CA GLN A 509 6.30 -17.39 8.23
C GLN A 509 6.07 -15.87 8.14
N GLU A 510 6.85 -15.08 8.89
CA GLU A 510 6.75 -13.62 8.88
C GLU A 510 7.37 -12.96 7.63
N LYS A 511 8.13 -13.72 6.83
CA LYS A 511 8.86 -13.23 5.65
C LYS A 511 8.27 -13.69 4.33
N VAL A 512 7.24 -14.54 4.38
CA VAL A 512 6.58 -15.10 3.20
C VAL A 512 5.11 -14.72 3.20
N ALA A 513 4.66 -14.08 2.14
CA ALA A 513 3.27 -13.65 2.01
C ALA A 513 2.80 -13.71 0.55
N HIS A 514 1.51 -14.00 0.38
CA HIS A 514 0.87 -13.86 -0.92
C HIS A 514 0.59 -12.38 -1.21
N ILE A 515 0.92 -11.93 -2.42
CA ILE A 515 0.54 -10.61 -2.89
C ILE A 515 -0.93 -10.65 -3.31
N ILE A 516 -1.72 -9.69 -2.81
CA ILE A 516 -3.11 -9.54 -3.21
C ILE A 516 -3.18 -9.01 -4.64
N THR A 517 -3.86 -9.76 -5.50
CA THR A 517 -4.12 -9.37 -6.88
C THR A 517 -5.49 -8.69 -6.98
N TYR A 518 -5.52 -7.52 -7.58
CA TYR A 518 -6.76 -6.78 -7.86
C TYR A 518 -7.25 -7.09 -9.25
N GLY A 519 -8.51 -7.55 -9.34
CA GLY A 519 -9.22 -7.61 -10.61
C GLY A 519 -9.84 -6.24 -10.94
N THR A 520 -9.65 -5.76 -12.15
CA THR A 520 -10.40 -4.63 -12.70
C THR A 520 -11.46 -5.14 -13.66
N MET A 521 -12.66 -4.56 -13.61
CA MET A 521 -13.70 -4.85 -14.58
C MET A 521 -13.36 -4.16 -15.90
N ALA A 522 -12.69 -4.86 -16.81
CA ALA A 522 -12.49 -4.38 -18.17
C ALA A 522 -13.86 -4.25 -18.89
N THR A 523 -13.95 -3.36 -19.86
CA THR A 523 -15.21 -2.97 -20.52
C THR A 523 -16.05 -4.17 -20.97
N LYS A 524 -15.45 -5.15 -21.64
CA LYS A 524 -16.15 -6.36 -22.12
C LYS A 524 -16.75 -7.18 -20.97
N LEU A 525 -16.01 -7.35 -19.87
CA LEU A 525 -16.48 -8.06 -18.68
C LEU A 525 -17.56 -7.25 -17.95
N ALA A 526 -17.36 -5.94 -17.79
CA ALA A 526 -18.32 -5.04 -17.17
C ALA A 526 -19.69 -5.07 -17.87
N ILE A 527 -19.71 -5.01 -19.20
CA ILE A 527 -20.96 -5.10 -19.97
C ILE A 527 -21.66 -6.43 -19.72
N LYS A 528 -20.93 -7.56 -19.76
CA LYS A 528 -21.51 -8.89 -19.52
C LYS A 528 -22.06 -9.05 -18.11
N ASP A 529 -21.30 -8.63 -17.12
CA ASP A 529 -21.67 -8.82 -15.71
C ASP A 529 -22.83 -7.89 -15.30
N VAL A 530 -22.77 -6.63 -15.69
CA VAL A 530 -23.86 -5.68 -15.39
C VAL A 530 -25.17 -6.07 -16.11
N ALA A 531 -25.07 -6.60 -17.34
CA ALA A 531 -26.25 -7.07 -18.07
C ALA A 531 -26.93 -8.29 -17.43
N ARG A 532 -26.25 -9.06 -16.60
CA ARG A 532 -26.86 -10.19 -15.85
C ARG A 532 -27.77 -9.74 -14.73
N VAL A 533 -27.60 -8.54 -14.20
CA VAL A 533 -28.37 -8.03 -13.07
C VAL A 533 -29.85 -7.74 -13.41
N PRO A 534 -30.19 -7.10 -14.56
CA PRO A 534 -31.57 -6.82 -14.95
C PRO A 534 -32.24 -7.92 -15.78
N VAL A 535 -31.48 -8.91 -16.31
CA VAL A 535 -31.98 -9.89 -17.29
C VAL A 535 -31.57 -11.29 -16.91
N SER A 536 -32.54 -12.24 -16.95
CA SER A 536 -32.24 -13.66 -16.79
C SER A 536 -31.19 -14.13 -17.79
N TYR A 537 -30.20 -14.88 -17.32
CA TYR A 537 -29.00 -15.39 -18.05
C TYR A 537 -29.28 -16.05 -19.41
N THR A 538 -30.49 -16.54 -19.63
CA THR A 538 -30.92 -17.24 -20.85
C THR A 538 -30.88 -16.37 -22.11
N HIS A 539 -31.10 -15.07 -22.02
CA HIS A 539 -31.13 -14.18 -23.19
C HIS A 539 -29.72 -13.76 -23.67
N LEU A 540 -28.74 -13.73 -22.81
CA LEU A 540 -27.36 -13.34 -23.17
C LEU A 540 -26.60 -14.45 -23.90
N ARG A 541 -26.92 -15.71 -23.64
CA ARG A 541 -26.32 -16.86 -24.36
C ARG A 541 -26.75 -16.94 -25.83
N ALA A 542 -27.93 -16.47 -26.15
CA ALA A 542 -28.42 -16.47 -27.53
C ALA A 542 -27.66 -15.54 -28.47
N HIS A 543 -26.96 -14.51 -27.95
CA HIS A 543 -26.15 -13.58 -28.71
C HIS A 543 -24.66 -13.96 -28.80
N GLU A 544 -24.19 -14.95 -28.04
CA GLU A 544 -22.81 -15.46 -28.15
C GLU A 544 -22.61 -16.48 -29.29
N THR A 545 -23.69 -16.90 -29.96
CA THR A 545 -23.67 -17.91 -31.04
C THR A 545 -23.92 -17.34 -32.44
N LEU A 546 -23.86 -16.03 -32.61
CA LEU A 546 -23.92 -15.36 -33.92
C LEU A 546 -22.60 -14.68 -34.26
#